data_c6363a5354f358b88038eb9761bf5a18
#
_entry.id   c6363a5354f358b88038eb9761bf5a18
#
_cell.length_a   1.000
_cell.length_b   1.000
_cell.length_c   1.000
_cell.angle_alpha   90.00
_cell.angle_beta   90.00
_cell.angle_gamma   90.00
#
_symmetry.space_group_name_H-M   'P 1'
#
loop_
_entity.id
_entity.type
_entity.pdbx_description
1 polymer ?
#
loop_
_entity_poly.entity_id
_entity_poly.type
_entity_poly.pdbx_seq_one_letter_code
_entity_poly.pdbx_strand_id
1 'polypeptide(L)'
;MKVVIVKCKDSRFKCNSKIEDININDYVIVEYEKFTRIGTILNIYEVENTTKCQCEIVRKATENEINKNKKKISYENKIIKAAKKLVKDLKLNMTIIDAFYTADNDRLIITYAADTRIDFRNLAKKLASLYKTRIELRQIGIRDKAKCVSGIGQCGRKICCSSFLSDLDSVTISMAKNQKLALNPSKINGLCGRLLCCLNYENKMYEKNKTGLPNVGDIIKDKNGNNIGTVNFVDILNRKYTYVDENNNKTQVVLNCEETCNGCKKKNGNKWNRRIWKYKNISKWWMFKI
;
A
#
# COMPACT_ATOMS: atom_id res chain seq x y z
N MET A 1 -4.04 12.98 19.15
CA MET A 1 -2.67 13.03 18.63
C MET A 1 -2.73 13.37 17.14
N LYS A 2 -1.97 14.36 16.67
CA LYS A 2 -1.98 14.75 15.26
C LYS A 2 -1.00 13.90 14.47
N VAL A 3 -1.51 13.23 13.44
CA VAL A 3 -0.71 12.47 12.47
C VAL A 3 -0.63 13.29 11.19
N VAL A 4 0.57 13.54 10.74
CA VAL A 4 0.86 14.46 9.63
C VAL A 4 1.54 13.69 8.51
N ILE A 5 1.07 13.87 7.28
CA ILE A 5 1.75 13.35 6.09
C ILE A 5 2.71 14.43 5.57
N VAL A 6 3.99 14.12 5.64
CA VAL A 6 5.05 15.01 5.18
C VAL A 6 5.68 14.47 3.91
N LYS A 7 5.86 15.32 2.90
CA LYS A 7 6.57 15.00 1.67
C LYS A 7 8.00 15.52 1.77
N CYS A 8 8.97 14.60 1.79
CA CYS A 8 10.40 14.92 1.68
C CYS A 8 10.88 14.49 0.29
N LYS A 9 11.15 15.42 -0.60
CA LYS A 9 11.51 15.18 -2.00
C LYS A 9 10.45 14.30 -2.69
N ASP A 10 10.74 13.05 -3.01
CA ASP A 10 9.83 12.12 -3.68
C ASP A 10 9.15 11.12 -2.73
N SER A 11 9.56 11.09 -1.47
CA SER A 11 9.04 10.17 -0.45
C SER A 11 8.01 10.84 0.45
N ARG A 12 6.99 10.07 0.87
CA ARG A 12 5.97 10.50 1.84
C ARG A 12 6.14 9.74 3.14
N PHE A 13 6.09 10.46 4.24
CA PHE A 13 6.25 9.91 5.58
C PHE A 13 5.03 10.24 6.43
N LYS A 14 4.62 9.28 7.27
CA LYS A 14 3.67 9.53 8.34
C LYS A 14 4.45 9.91 9.58
N CYS A 15 4.24 11.13 10.07
CA CYS A 15 4.95 11.69 11.19
C CYS A 15 3.98 11.97 12.33
N ASN A 16 4.44 11.77 13.57
CA ASN A 16 3.77 12.31 14.74
C ASN A 16 4.14 13.78 14.92
N SER A 17 3.17 14.61 15.26
CA SER A 17 3.41 15.99 15.64
C SER A 17 3.00 16.24 17.08
N LYS A 18 3.92 16.80 17.85
CA LYS A 18 3.67 17.39 19.17
C LYS A 18 3.37 18.89 19.07
N ILE A 19 3.55 19.47 17.88
CA ILE A 19 3.38 20.90 17.62
C ILE A 19 1.92 21.14 17.26
N GLU A 20 1.28 22.08 17.95
CA GLU A 20 -0.13 22.40 17.73
C GLU A 20 -0.35 23.33 16.54
N ASP A 21 0.56 24.26 16.32
CA ASP A 21 0.47 25.29 15.27
C ASP A 21 1.19 24.85 13.99
N ILE A 22 0.58 23.90 13.26
CA ILE A 22 1.06 23.44 11.96
C ILE A 22 -0.06 23.48 10.93
N ASN A 23 0.27 23.99 9.74
CA ASN A 23 -0.67 24.12 8.63
C ASN A 23 -0.24 23.29 7.43
N ILE A 24 -1.18 23.01 6.52
CA ILE A 24 -0.90 22.38 5.25
C ILE A 24 0.02 23.31 4.44
N ASN A 25 1.01 22.74 3.76
CA ASN A 25 2.10 23.41 3.04
C ASN A 25 3.21 24.03 3.90
N ASP A 26 3.15 23.94 5.23
CA ASP A 26 4.28 24.34 6.05
C ASP A 26 5.51 23.45 5.80
N TYR A 27 6.68 24.06 5.86
CA TYR A 27 7.95 23.33 5.83
C TYR A 27 8.37 22.97 7.25
N VAL A 28 8.60 21.68 7.47
CA VAL A 28 8.95 21.12 8.78
C VAL A 28 10.22 20.28 8.70
N ILE A 29 10.94 20.24 9.81
CA ILE A 29 12.05 19.32 9.99
C ILE A 29 11.51 18.04 10.60
N VAL A 30 11.75 16.94 9.91
CA VAL A 30 11.31 15.60 10.28
C VAL A 30 12.52 14.77 10.66
N GLU A 31 12.45 14.08 11.79
CA GLU A 31 13.43 13.06 12.18
C GLU A 31 12.94 11.67 11.81
N TYR A 32 13.75 10.96 11.03
CA TYR A 32 13.52 9.59 10.60
C TYR A 32 14.79 8.77 10.83
N GLU A 33 14.73 7.69 11.63
CA GLU A 33 15.86 6.78 11.89
C GLU A 33 17.19 7.51 12.22
N LYS A 34 17.17 8.53 13.06
CA LYS A 34 18.33 9.39 13.43
C LYS A 34 18.80 10.36 12.33
N PHE A 35 18.01 10.59 11.31
CA PHE A 35 18.31 11.59 10.28
C PHE A 35 17.23 12.64 10.25
N THR A 36 17.66 13.87 10.12
CA THR A 36 16.75 15.01 9.97
C THR A 36 16.62 15.41 8.50
N ARG A 37 15.40 15.63 8.04
CA ARG A 37 15.09 16.09 6.67
C ARG A 37 14.07 17.21 6.71
N ILE A 38 14.12 18.11 5.73
CA ILE A 38 13.09 19.11 5.53
C ILE A 38 12.05 18.54 4.59
N GLY A 39 10.79 18.64 4.99
CA GLY A 39 9.64 18.22 4.18
C GLY A 39 8.51 19.24 4.24
N THR A 40 7.57 19.08 3.33
CA THR A 40 6.36 19.90 3.24
C THR A 40 5.17 19.09 3.73
N ILE A 41 4.33 19.68 4.57
CA ILE A 41 3.11 19.07 5.07
C ILE A 41 2.10 18.97 3.93
N LEU A 42 1.62 17.76 3.66
CA LEU A 42 0.56 17.50 2.65
C LEU A 42 -0.82 17.43 3.27
N ASN A 43 -0.93 16.75 4.43
CA ASN A 43 -2.20 16.53 5.12
C ASN A 43 -1.98 16.37 6.61
N ILE A 44 -3.00 16.75 7.39
CA ILE A 44 -3.04 16.63 8.85
C ILE A 44 -4.29 15.82 9.21
N TYR A 45 -4.13 14.79 10.04
CA TYR A 45 -5.21 13.96 10.54
C TYR A 45 -5.18 13.93 12.07
N GLU A 46 -6.34 14.08 12.69
CA GLU A 46 -6.50 13.82 14.12
C GLU A 46 -6.92 12.35 14.28
N VAL A 47 -6.14 11.61 15.05
CA VAL A 47 -6.37 10.18 15.29
C VAL A 47 -6.41 9.93 16.77
N GLU A 48 -7.47 9.27 17.24
CA GLU A 48 -7.68 8.96 18.67
C GLU A 48 -6.75 7.86 19.18
N ASN A 49 -6.27 6.98 18.30
CA ASN A 49 -5.42 5.83 18.65
C ASN A 49 -3.98 6.01 18.18
N THR A 50 -3.04 5.42 18.94
CA THR A 50 -1.60 5.39 18.63
C THR A 50 -1.32 4.67 17.32
N THR A 51 -1.37 5.40 16.22
CA THR A 51 -0.91 4.88 14.93
C THR A 51 0.62 4.86 14.95
N LYS A 52 1.23 3.73 14.61
CA LYS A 52 2.69 3.63 14.45
C LYS A 52 3.13 4.63 13.37
N CYS A 53 3.81 5.67 13.79
CA CYS A 53 4.40 6.64 12.87
C CYS A 53 5.88 6.33 12.70
N GLN A 54 6.39 6.55 11.49
CA GLN A 54 7.78 6.26 11.12
C GLN A 54 8.74 7.37 11.55
N CYS A 55 8.22 8.57 11.76
CA CYS A 55 8.99 9.79 12.04
C CYS A 55 8.27 10.73 12.99
N GLU A 56 9.05 11.64 13.56
CA GLU A 56 8.55 12.74 14.39
C GLU A 56 8.87 14.10 13.74
N ILE A 57 7.96 15.07 13.92
CA ILE A 57 8.20 16.45 13.53
C ILE A 57 8.92 17.13 14.69
N VAL A 58 10.14 17.59 14.43
CA VAL A 58 10.97 18.26 15.44
C VAL A 58 10.55 19.71 15.61
N ARG A 59 10.48 20.48 14.51
CA ARG A 59 10.10 21.90 14.49
C ARG A 59 9.75 22.37 13.08
N LYS A 60 9.19 23.58 12.96
CA LYS A 60 9.06 24.27 11.67
C LYS A 60 10.44 24.67 11.14
N ALA A 61 10.59 24.63 9.82
CA ALA A 61 11.81 25.05 9.16
C ALA A 61 11.83 26.58 8.96
N THR A 62 12.98 27.19 9.13
CA THR A 62 13.17 28.63 8.86
C THR A 62 13.33 28.90 7.37
N GLU A 63 13.06 30.11 6.89
CA GLU A 63 13.20 30.46 5.47
C GLU A 63 14.63 30.23 4.94
N ASN A 64 15.64 30.52 5.75
CA ASN A 64 17.03 30.25 5.39
C ASN A 64 17.31 28.77 5.18
N GLU A 65 16.73 27.91 5.99
CA GLU A 65 16.85 26.45 5.85
C GLU A 65 16.11 25.94 4.60
N ILE A 66 14.93 26.49 4.30
CA ILE A 66 14.17 26.18 3.11
C ILE A 66 14.98 26.51 1.84
N ASN A 67 15.56 27.70 1.80
CA ASN A 67 16.35 28.14 0.64
C ASN A 67 17.65 27.32 0.48
N LYS A 68 18.31 27.00 1.59
CA LYS A 68 19.45 26.07 1.58
C LYS A 68 19.05 24.69 1.11
N ASN A 69 17.89 24.19 1.54
CA ASN A 69 17.39 22.87 1.12
C ASN A 69 17.08 22.79 -0.39
N LYS A 70 16.50 23.85 -0.98
CA LYS A 70 16.25 23.91 -2.43
C LYS A 70 17.57 23.81 -3.22
N LYS A 71 18.61 24.50 -2.81
CA LYS A 71 19.95 24.40 -3.43
C LYS A 71 20.54 22.99 -3.23
N LYS A 72 20.38 22.41 -2.03
CA LYS A 72 20.80 21.03 -1.72
C LYS A 72 20.18 20.01 -2.65
N ILE A 73 18.86 20.06 -2.86
CA ILE A 73 18.16 19.11 -3.73
C ILE A 73 18.74 19.12 -5.16
N SER A 74 19.04 20.30 -5.68
CA SER A 74 19.69 20.41 -7.00
C SER A 74 21.07 19.75 -7.01
N TYR A 75 21.86 19.94 -5.95
CA TYR A 75 23.18 19.32 -5.81
C TYR A 75 23.10 17.81 -5.63
N GLU A 76 22.16 17.30 -4.82
CA GLU A 76 21.89 15.87 -4.63
C GLU A 76 21.56 15.17 -5.95
N ASN A 77 20.80 15.84 -6.85
CA ASN A 77 20.52 15.30 -8.16
C ASN A 77 21.77 15.15 -9.04
N LYS A 78 22.76 16.05 -8.90
CA LYS A 78 24.06 15.91 -9.56
C LYS A 78 24.84 14.72 -8.99
N ILE A 79 24.80 14.53 -7.66
CA ILE A 79 25.43 13.40 -6.99
C ILE A 79 24.86 12.08 -7.47
N ILE A 80 23.52 11.97 -7.60
CA ILE A 80 22.87 10.76 -8.11
C ILE A 80 23.37 10.43 -9.52
N LYS A 81 23.48 11.43 -10.39
CA LYS A 81 23.99 11.22 -11.75
C LYS A 81 25.45 10.74 -11.75
N ALA A 82 26.30 11.35 -10.93
CA ALA A 82 27.70 10.96 -10.78
C ALA A 82 27.85 9.55 -10.20
N ALA A 83 27.08 9.22 -9.15
CA ALA A 83 27.07 7.90 -8.55
C ALA A 83 26.61 6.82 -9.55
N LYS A 84 25.57 7.09 -10.36
CA LYS A 84 25.12 6.19 -11.43
C LYS A 84 26.22 5.94 -12.47
N LYS A 85 27.01 6.98 -12.82
CA LYS A 85 28.13 6.83 -13.74
C LYS A 85 29.20 5.92 -13.14
N LEU A 86 29.61 6.19 -11.90
CA LEU A 86 30.61 5.36 -11.19
C LEU A 86 30.17 3.89 -11.04
N VAL A 87 28.89 3.64 -10.78
CA VAL A 87 28.33 2.28 -10.72
C VAL A 87 28.50 1.55 -12.05
N LYS A 88 28.24 2.24 -13.17
CA LYS A 88 28.46 1.68 -14.52
C LYS A 88 29.96 1.43 -14.81
N ASP A 89 30.82 2.39 -14.47
CA ASP A 89 32.26 2.29 -14.69
C ASP A 89 32.88 1.13 -13.88
N LEU A 90 32.36 0.89 -12.69
CA LEU A 90 32.79 -0.21 -11.81
C LEU A 90 32.04 -1.54 -12.10
N LYS A 91 31.14 -1.56 -13.09
CA LYS A 91 30.32 -2.73 -13.49
C LYS A 91 29.59 -3.38 -12.30
N LEU A 92 29.08 -2.58 -11.36
CA LEU A 92 28.37 -3.08 -10.19
C LEU A 92 26.89 -3.35 -10.54
N ASN A 93 26.36 -4.52 -10.16
CA ASN A 93 24.97 -4.88 -10.41
C ASN A 93 24.03 -4.25 -9.35
N MET A 94 24.00 -2.91 -9.30
CA MET A 94 23.17 -2.15 -8.38
C MET A 94 22.54 -0.93 -9.08
N THR A 95 21.39 -0.50 -8.54
CA THR A 95 20.69 0.68 -9.03
C THR A 95 20.69 1.74 -7.94
N ILE A 96 21.29 2.90 -8.18
CA ILE A 96 21.18 4.07 -7.28
C ILE A 96 19.78 4.67 -7.40
N ILE A 97 19.10 4.82 -6.28
CA ILE A 97 17.73 5.32 -6.19
C ILE A 97 17.71 6.79 -5.77
N ASP A 98 18.33 7.11 -4.64
CA ASP A 98 18.35 8.48 -4.09
C ASP A 98 19.69 8.75 -3.40
N ALA A 99 20.02 10.02 -3.26
CA ALA A 99 21.16 10.50 -2.49
C ALA A 99 20.75 11.78 -1.76
N PHE A 100 21.08 11.90 -0.48
CA PHE A 100 20.77 13.06 0.32
C PHE A 100 21.78 13.28 1.43
N TYR A 101 22.00 14.55 1.76
CA TYR A 101 22.76 14.93 2.94
C TYR A 101 21.88 14.92 4.18
N THR A 102 22.45 14.53 5.32
CA THR A 102 21.84 14.79 6.63
C THR A 102 21.67 16.30 6.85
N ALA A 103 20.80 16.71 7.77
CA ALA A 103 20.59 18.15 8.05
C ALA A 103 21.90 18.82 8.48
N ASP A 104 22.72 18.13 9.25
CA ASP A 104 24.02 18.61 9.76
C ASP A 104 25.14 18.60 8.70
N ASN A 105 24.86 18.12 7.48
CA ASN A 105 25.83 17.93 6.40
C ASN A 105 27.00 16.98 6.66
N ASP A 106 27.00 16.25 7.79
CA ASP A 106 28.09 15.36 8.18
C ASP A 106 28.18 14.12 7.32
N ARG A 107 27.06 13.69 6.75
CA ARG A 107 26.96 12.43 6.02
C ARG A 107 26.18 12.58 4.73
N LEU A 108 26.67 11.92 3.70
CA LEU A 108 25.96 11.69 2.46
C LEU A 108 25.42 10.26 2.43
N ILE A 109 24.10 10.13 2.49
CA ILE A 109 23.43 8.84 2.44
C ILE A 109 23.01 8.58 1.01
N ILE A 110 23.42 7.44 0.47
CA ILE A 110 23.04 7.00 -0.87
C ILE A 110 22.26 5.70 -0.75
N THR A 111 21.01 5.72 -1.19
CA THR A 111 20.14 4.55 -1.21
C THR A 111 20.25 3.82 -2.53
N TYR A 112 20.40 2.52 -2.45
CA TYR A 112 20.50 1.66 -3.63
C TYR A 112 19.66 0.40 -3.51
N ALA A 113 19.29 -0.17 -4.64
CA ALA A 113 18.67 -1.48 -4.72
C ALA A 113 19.58 -2.45 -5.45
N ALA A 114 19.70 -3.68 -4.93
CA ALA A 114 20.44 -4.77 -5.51
C ALA A 114 19.77 -6.10 -5.17
N ASP A 115 19.83 -7.07 -6.08
CA ASP A 115 19.23 -8.39 -5.89
C ASP A 115 20.12 -9.29 -5.04
N THR A 116 21.44 -9.07 -5.09
CA THR A 116 22.45 -9.82 -4.34
C THR A 116 23.34 -8.88 -3.51
N ARG A 117 24.10 -9.43 -2.60
CA ARG A 117 25.09 -8.66 -1.82
C ARG A 117 26.21 -8.20 -2.74
N ILE A 118 26.54 -6.91 -2.71
CA ILE A 118 27.52 -6.27 -3.58
C ILE A 118 28.68 -5.73 -2.74
N ASP A 119 29.90 -5.87 -3.25
CA ASP A 119 31.06 -5.18 -2.70
C ASP A 119 31.14 -3.76 -3.26
N PHE A 120 30.78 -2.80 -2.43
CA PHE A 120 30.75 -1.36 -2.76
C PHE A 120 31.96 -0.58 -2.22
N ARG A 121 33.00 -1.25 -1.69
CA ARG A 121 34.16 -0.58 -1.04
C ARG A 121 34.82 0.44 -1.97
N ASN A 122 35.05 0.06 -3.23
CA ASN A 122 35.68 0.91 -4.22
C ASN A 122 34.80 2.09 -4.61
N LEU A 123 33.47 1.86 -4.70
CA LEU A 123 32.50 2.93 -4.94
C LEU A 123 32.49 3.94 -3.79
N ALA A 124 32.44 3.45 -2.55
CA ALA A 124 32.45 4.30 -1.36
C ALA A 124 33.72 5.15 -1.28
N LYS A 125 34.90 4.57 -1.53
CA LYS A 125 36.19 5.31 -1.54
C LYS A 125 36.20 6.43 -2.60
N LYS A 126 35.76 6.13 -3.84
CA LYS A 126 35.71 7.13 -4.92
C LYS A 126 34.72 8.27 -4.59
N LEU A 127 33.53 7.92 -4.05
CA LEU A 127 32.55 8.92 -3.66
C LEU A 127 33.06 9.80 -2.48
N ALA A 128 33.69 9.19 -1.48
CA ALA A 128 34.26 9.92 -0.34
C ALA A 128 35.37 10.88 -0.79
N SER A 129 36.22 10.48 -1.74
CA SER A 129 37.24 11.35 -2.33
C SER A 129 36.65 12.53 -3.09
N LEU A 130 35.55 12.31 -3.84
CA LEU A 130 34.88 13.37 -4.63
C LEU A 130 34.15 14.39 -3.75
N TYR A 131 33.46 13.93 -2.72
CA TYR A 131 32.54 14.78 -1.94
C TYR A 131 33.11 15.20 -0.58
N LYS A 132 34.27 14.67 -0.18
CA LYS A 132 34.98 14.96 1.09
C LYS A 132 34.07 14.85 2.33
N THR A 133 33.11 13.93 2.30
CA THR A 133 32.13 13.68 3.35
C THR A 133 32.04 12.18 3.64
N ARG A 134 31.55 11.83 4.80
CA ARG A 134 31.29 10.44 5.16
C ARG A 134 30.16 9.89 4.31
N ILE A 135 30.45 8.82 3.55
CA ILE A 135 29.45 8.16 2.68
C ILE A 135 28.84 6.98 3.43
N GLU A 136 27.51 6.92 3.41
CA GLU A 136 26.75 5.79 3.92
C GLU A 136 25.89 5.19 2.78
N LEU A 137 26.17 3.97 2.41
CA LEU A 137 25.42 3.24 1.38
C LEU A 137 24.36 2.36 2.04
N ARG A 138 23.08 2.61 1.75
CA ARG A 138 21.95 1.87 2.29
C ARG A 138 21.24 1.07 1.21
N GLN A 139 21.15 -0.23 1.41
CA GLN A 139 20.35 -1.09 0.55
C GLN A 139 18.88 -0.97 0.92
N ILE A 140 18.00 -0.75 -0.08
CA ILE A 140 16.55 -0.75 0.09
C ILE A 140 15.93 -1.96 -0.59
N GLY A 141 14.77 -2.38 -0.08
CA GLY A 141 14.03 -3.50 -0.63
C GLY A 141 13.45 -3.21 -2.01
N ILE A 142 13.12 -4.27 -2.76
CA ILE A 142 12.55 -4.15 -4.12
C ILE A 142 11.22 -3.36 -4.12
N ARG A 143 10.39 -3.53 -3.09
CA ARG A 143 9.13 -2.78 -2.95
C ARG A 143 9.39 -1.30 -2.67
N ASP A 144 10.41 -0.97 -1.87
CA ASP A 144 10.79 0.42 -1.60
C ASP A 144 11.37 1.08 -2.85
N LYS A 145 12.13 0.32 -3.66
CA LYS A 145 12.53 0.76 -5.00
C LYS A 145 11.30 1.12 -5.84
N ALA A 146 10.30 0.25 -5.92
CA ALA A 146 9.08 0.51 -6.66
C ALA A 146 8.29 1.70 -6.09
N LYS A 147 8.28 1.89 -4.75
CA LYS A 147 7.67 3.05 -4.08
C LYS A 147 8.31 4.36 -4.52
N CYS A 148 9.65 4.41 -4.62
CA CYS A 148 10.38 5.60 -5.05
C CYS A 148 10.22 5.88 -6.56
N VAL A 149 10.28 4.86 -7.41
CA VAL A 149 10.12 5.01 -8.86
C VAL A 149 8.67 5.32 -9.23
N SER A 150 7.71 4.80 -8.44
CA SER A 150 6.27 4.87 -8.70
C SER A 150 5.87 4.09 -9.97
N GLY A 151 4.61 4.18 -10.37
CA GLY A 151 4.06 3.51 -11.54
C GLY A 151 2.56 3.28 -11.42
N ILE A 152 2.00 2.60 -12.41
CA ILE A 152 0.58 2.24 -12.48
C ILE A 152 0.45 0.73 -12.23
N GLY A 153 -0.43 0.34 -11.31
CA GLY A 153 -0.72 -1.06 -11.01
C GLY A 153 -1.60 -1.72 -12.07
N GLN A 154 -1.80 -3.02 -11.96
CA GLN A 154 -2.70 -3.79 -12.83
C GLN A 154 -4.15 -3.27 -12.80
N CYS A 155 -4.55 -2.61 -11.71
CA CYS A 155 -5.86 -2.00 -11.53
C CYS A 155 -6.01 -0.63 -12.24
N GLY A 156 -5.01 -0.17 -13.01
CA GLY A 156 -5.02 1.12 -13.69
C GLY A 156 -4.79 2.34 -12.78
N ARG A 157 -4.60 2.13 -11.46
CA ARG A 157 -4.33 3.20 -10.48
C ARG A 157 -2.85 3.25 -10.12
N LYS A 158 -2.41 4.39 -9.59
CA LYS A 158 -1.07 4.52 -9.01
C LYS A 158 -0.84 3.42 -7.97
N ILE A 159 0.36 2.82 -7.96
CA ILE A 159 0.68 1.73 -7.02
C ILE A 159 0.43 2.14 -5.57
N CYS A 160 -0.15 1.23 -4.78
CA CYS A 160 -0.61 1.50 -3.41
C CYS A 160 0.53 2.00 -2.51
N CYS A 161 1.72 1.41 -2.62
CA CYS A 161 2.89 1.78 -1.79
C CYS A 161 3.39 3.21 -2.04
N SER A 162 3.20 3.78 -3.23
CA SER A 162 3.57 5.18 -3.52
C SER A 162 2.42 6.16 -3.36
N SER A 163 1.20 5.69 -3.08
CA SER A 163 0.02 6.55 -2.91
C SER A 163 -0.40 6.67 -1.45
N PHE A 164 -1.08 5.67 -0.89
CA PHE A 164 -1.71 5.76 0.43
C PHE A 164 -1.19 4.72 1.45
N LEU A 165 -0.60 3.60 1.00
CA LEU A 165 -0.03 2.59 1.89
C LEU A 165 1.44 2.89 2.16
N SER A 166 1.72 3.74 3.15
CA SER A 166 3.09 4.04 3.58
C SER A 166 3.70 2.89 4.37
N ASP A 167 2.90 2.24 5.23
CA ASP A 167 3.30 1.09 6.03
C ASP A 167 2.79 -0.19 5.38
N LEU A 168 3.71 -1.11 5.15
CA LEU A 168 3.44 -2.32 4.40
C LEU A 168 3.76 -3.53 5.28
N ASP A 169 2.72 -4.10 5.86
CA ASP A 169 2.81 -5.39 6.51
C ASP A 169 3.06 -6.51 5.50
N SER A 170 3.48 -7.65 6.00
CA SER A 170 3.72 -8.84 5.19
C SER A 170 2.42 -9.31 4.54
N VAL A 171 2.48 -9.59 3.24
CA VAL A 171 1.37 -10.16 2.47
C VAL A 171 1.59 -11.64 2.29
N THR A 172 0.57 -12.45 2.57
CA THR A 172 0.63 -13.91 2.47
C THR A 172 -0.25 -14.44 1.34
N ILE A 173 0.06 -15.63 0.85
CA ILE A 173 -0.74 -16.30 -0.20
C ILE A 173 -2.15 -16.64 0.32
N SER A 174 -2.31 -16.87 1.63
CA SER A 174 -3.61 -17.10 2.25
C SER A 174 -4.59 -15.95 2.01
N MET A 175 -4.10 -14.71 1.99
CA MET A 175 -4.92 -13.53 1.70
C MET A 175 -5.46 -13.55 0.26
N ALA A 176 -4.67 -14.02 -0.71
CA ALA A 176 -5.12 -14.22 -2.09
C ALA A 176 -6.19 -15.33 -2.18
N LYS A 177 -6.01 -16.44 -1.42
CA LYS A 177 -7.01 -17.51 -1.33
C LYS A 177 -8.31 -17.03 -0.68
N ASN A 178 -8.24 -16.21 0.37
CA ASN A 178 -9.42 -15.61 1.01
C ASN A 178 -10.24 -14.78 0.03
N GLN A 179 -9.56 -14.10 -0.91
CA GLN A 179 -10.19 -13.28 -1.95
C GLN A 179 -10.56 -14.10 -3.20
N LYS A 180 -10.38 -15.44 -3.16
CA LYS A 180 -10.66 -16.36 -4.28
C LYS A 180 -9.97 -15.98 -5.59
N LEU A 181 -8.79 -15.39 -5.51
CA LEU A 181 -7.98 -15.08 -6.67
C LEU A 181 -7.25 -16.32 -7.17
N ALA A 182 -7.16 -16.47 -8.48
CA ALA A 182 -6.31 -17.47 -9.08
C ALA A 182 -4.85 -17.25 -8.70
N LEU A 183 -4.16 -18.29 -8.22
CA LEU A 183 -2.77 -18.21 -7.75
C LEU A 183 -1.77 -18.12 -8.92
N ASN A 184 -2.08 -17.30 -9.90
CA ASN A 184 -1.19 -17.02 -11.01
C ASN A 184 -0.30 -15.83 -10.66
N PRO A 185 1.04 -15.96 -10.67
CA PRO A 185 1.96 -14.86 -10.34
C PRO A 185 1.69 -13.57 -11.12
N SER A 186 1.29 -13.67 -12.38
CA SER A 186 0.96 -12.49 -13.19
C SER A 186 -0.25 -11.70 -12.67
N LYS A 187 -1.16 -12.34 -11.91
CA LYS A 187 -2.37 -11.71 -11.37
C LYS A 187 -2.26 -11.29 -9.92
N ILE A 188 -1.39 -11.95 -9.14
CA ILE A 188 -1.26 -11.69 -7.69
C ILE A 188 0.00 -10.92 -7.32
N ASN A 189 0.94 -10.69 -8.26
CA ASN A 189 2.15 -9.92 -8.01
C ASN A 189 2.02 -8.48 -8.53
N GLY A 190 2.59 -7.54 -7.78
CA GLY A 190 2.69 -6.14 -8.19
C GLY A 190 3.90 -5.88 -9.09
N LEU A 191 4.08 -4.62 -9.52
CA LEU A 191 5.25 -4.17 -10.30
C LEU A 191 6.59 -4.45 -9.62
N CYS A 192 6.62 -4.57 -8.29
CA CYS A 192 7.81 -4.93 -7.53
C CYS A 192 8.13 -6.44 -7.53
N GLY A 193 7.35 -7.28 -8.22
CA GLY A 193 7.50 -8.74 -8.23
C GLY A 193 7.01 -9.44 -6.95
N ARG A 194 6.63 -8.71 -5.90
CA ARG A 194 6.04 -9.26 -4.66
C ARG A 194 4.53 -9.25 -4.73
N LEU A 195 3.87 -10.00 -3.83
CA LEU A 195 2.42 -10.03 -3.73
C LEU A 195 1.83 -8.61 -3.61
N LEU A 196 0.66 -8.41 -4.19
CA LEU A 196 -0.07 -7.14 -4.22
C LEU A 196 -0.38 -6.64 -2.80
N CYS A 197 -0.07 -5.38 -2.52
CA CYS A 197 -0.32 -4.77 -1.21
C CYS A 197 -1.82 -4.64 -0.89
N CYS A 198 -2.67 -4.50 -1.92
CA CYS A 198 -4.13 -4.44 -1.74
C CYS A 198 -4.71 -5.73 -1.16
N LEU A 199 -4.07 -6.89 -1.37
CA LEU A 199 -4.49 -8.15 -0.76
C LEU A 199 -4.56 -8.05 0.76
N ASN A 200 -3.51 -7.51 1.39
CA ASN A 200 -3.50 -7.30 2.84
C ASN A 200 -4.45 -6.19 3.27
N TYR A 201 -4.49 -5.09 2.52
CA TYR A 201 -5.35 -3.94 2.82
C TYR A 201 -6.83 -4.31 2.88
N GLU A 202 -7.27 -5.17 1.95
CA GLU A 202 -8.66 -5.59 1.83
C GLU A 202 -8.98 -6.85 2.65
N ASN A 203 -7.97 -7.62 3.11
CA ASN A 203 -8.14 -8.94 3.70
C ASN A 203 -9.14 -8.97 4.88
N LYS A 204 -9.08 -7.99 5.78
CA LYS A 204 -9.99 -7.90 6.94
C LYS A 204 -11.46 -7.80 6.52
N MET A 205 -11.74 -7.08 5.43
CA MET A 205 -13.09 -6.95 4.90
C MET A 205 -13.56 -8.26 4.27
N TYR A 206 -12.68 -8.94 3.51
CA TYR A 206 -13.00 -10.25 2.94
C TYR A 206 -13.22 -11.31 4.01
N GLU A 207 -12.41 -11.35 5.07
CA GLU A 207 -12.60 -12.28 6.21
C GLU A 207 -13.94 -12.05 6.90
N LYS A 208 -14.28 -10.79 7.19
CA LYS A 208 -15.56 -10.42 7.79
C LYS A 208 -16.74 -10.83 6.91
N ASN A 209 -16.69 -10.55 5.62
CA ASN A 209 -17.77 -10.85 4.71
C ASN A 209 -17.91 -12.33 4.39
N LYS A 210 -16.82 -13.09 4.47
CA LYS A 210 -16.79 -14.54 4.24
C LYS A 210 -17.56 -15.31 5.33
N THR A 211 -17.68 -14.76 6.53
CA THR A 211 -18.36 -15.42 7.64
C THR A 211 -19.82 -15.71 7.28
N GLY A 212 -20.23 -16.97 7.35
CA GLY A 212 -21.58 -17.45 7.03
C GLY A 212 -21.86 -17.68 5.53
N LEU A 213 -20.87 -17.48 4.64
CA LEU A 213 -20.98 -17.84 3.24
C LEU A 213 -20.50 -19.29 3.02
N PRO A 214 -21.18 -20.08 2.17
CA PRO A 214 -20.72 -21.40 1.78
C PRO A 214 -19.50 -21.31 0.87
N ASN A 215 -18.77 -22.40 0.75
CA ASN A 215 -17.71 -22.52 -0.27
C ASN A 215 -18.27 -23.01 -1.61
N VAL A 216 -17.52 -22.81 -2.68
CA VAL A 216 -17.85 -23.40 -3.98
C VAL A 216 -17.72 -24.91 -3.87
N GLY A 217 -18.75 -25.63 -4.32
CA GLY A 217 -18.87 -27.08 -4.20
C GLY A 217 -19.66 -27.57 -2.97
N ASP A 218 -20.00 -26.68 -2.01
CA ASP A 218 -20.83 -27.06 -0.87
C ASP A 218 -22.28 -27.39 -1.32
N ILE A 219 -22.86 -28.37 -0.68
CA ILE A 219 -24.26 -28.78 -0.94
C ILE A 219 -25.18 -27.96 -0.04
N ILE A 220 -26.12 -27.25 -0.64
CA ILE A 220 -27.15 -26.52 0.08
C ILE A 220 -28.31 -27.45 0.41
N LYS A 221 -28.70 -27.49 1.68
CA LYS A 221 -29.81 -28.28 2.19
C LYS A 221 -30.99 -27.40 2.56
N ASP A 222 -32.20 -27.95 2.37
CA ASP A 222 -33.43 -27.32 2.86
C ASP A 222 -33.58 -27.51 4.37
N LYS A 223 -34.57 -26.87 4.96
CA LYS A 223 -34.92 -27.00 6.38
C LYS A 223 -35.25 -28.45 6.78
N ASN A 224 -35.69 -29.25 5.82
CA ASN A 224 -36.02 -30.68 5.98
C ASN A 224 -34.79 -31.59 5.79
N GLY A 225 -33.59 -31.05 5.52
CA GLY A 225 -32.36 -31.82 5.29
C GLY A 225 -32.17 -32.31 3.86
N ASN A 226 -33.10 -32.07 2.94
CA ASN A 226 -33.01 -32.48 1.53
C ASN A 226 -32.00 -31.59 0.78
N ASN A 227 -31.25 -32.20 -0.16
CA ASN A 227 -30.30 -31.48 -1.00
C ASN A 227 -31.07 -30.60 -2.00
N ILE A 228 -30.79 -29.29 -2.03
CA ILE A 228 -31.41 -28.36 -2.99
C ILE A 228 -30.52 -28.17 -4.21
N GLY A 229 -29.21 -28.19 -4.02
CA GLY A 229 -28.26 -27.98 -5.12
C GLY A 229 -26.85 -27.72 -4.64
N THR A 230 -25.92 -27.54 -5.57
CA THR A 230 -24.49 -27.34 -5.32
C THR A 230 -24.10 -25.89 -5.61
N VAL A 231 -23.30 -25.29 -4.74
CA VAL A 231 -22.80 -23.92 -4.89
C VAL A 231 -21.79 -23.86 -6.03
N ASN A 232 -22.10 -23.08 -7.06
CA ASN A 232 -21.22 -22.86 -8.20
C ASN A 232 -20.38 -21.59 -8.09
N PHE A 233 -20.94 -20.51 -7.52
CA PHE A 233 -20.27 -19.21 -7.43
C PHE A 233 -20.56 -18.53 -6.10
N VAL A 234 -19.55 -17.85 -5.55
CA VAL A 234 -19.67 -17.07 -4.30
C VAL A 234 -19.02 -15.70 -4.49
N ASP A 235 -19.81 -14.66 -4.30
CA ASP A 235 -19.37 -13.27 -4.27
C ASP A 235 -19.26 -12.79 -2.81
N ILE A 236 -18.04 -12.72 -2.33
CA ILE A 236 -17.78 -12.38 -0.92
C ILE A 236 -18.10 -10.92 -0.62
N LEU A 237 -17.84 -9.99 -1.56
CA LEU A 237 -18.04 -8.56 -1.35
C LEU A 237 -19.52 -8.21 -1.20
N ASN A 238 -20.35 -8.79 -2.04
CA ASN A 238 -21.80 -8.57 -2.01
C ASN A 238 -22.53 -9.59 -1.11
N ARG A 239 -21.79 -10.48 -0.42
CA ARG A 239 -22.32 -11.55 0.45
C ARG A 239 -23.43 -12.36 -0.22
N LYS A 240 -23.19 -12.80 -1.45
CA LYS A 240 -24.14 -13.58 -2.24
C LYS A 240 -23.47 -14.81 -2.80
N TYR A 241 -24.27 -15.87 -2.98
CA TYR A 241 -23.83 -17.10 -3.66
C TYR A 241 -24.88 -17.58 -4.63
N THR A 242 -24.43 -18.33 -5.62
CA THR A 242 -25.30 -18.95 -6.61
C THR A 242 -25.14 -20.45 -6.51
N TYR A 243 -26.23 -21.18 -6.40
CA TYR A 243 -26.23 -22.64 -6.46
C TYR A 243 -27.01 -23.13 -7.69
N VAL A 244 -26.68 -24.32 -8.11
CA VAL A 244 -27.28 -25.01 -9.25
C VAL A 244 -28.07 -26.19 -8.71
N ASP A 245 -29.36 -26.26 -9.08
CA ASP A 245 -30.27 -27.32 -8.76
C ASP A 245 -30.05 -28.52 -9.70
N GLU A 246 -30.61 -29.68 -9.37
CA GLU A 246 -30.57 -30.91 -10.20
C GLU A 246 -31.10 -30.70 -11.64
N ASN A 247 -31.99 -29.72 -11.79
CA ASN A 247 -32.54 -29.29 -13.09
C ASN A 247 -31.69 -28.25 -13.84
N ASN A 248 -30.42 -28.03 -13.42
CA ASN A 248 -29.53 -26.98 -13.95
C ASN A 248 -30.05 -25.55 -13.81
N ASN A 249 -31.06 -25.31 -12.96
CA ASN A 249 -31.51 -23.96 -12.68
C ASN A 249 -30.52 -23.26 -11.73
N LYS A 250 -30.14 -22.03 -12.07
CA LYS A 250 -29.27 -21.20 -11.25
C LYS A 250 -30.10 -20.29 -10.34
N THR A 251 -29.97 -20.46 -9.05
CA THR A 251 -30.63 -19.60 -8.04
C THR A 251 -29.61 -18.79 -7.28
N GLN A 252 -29.81 -17.49 -7.19
CA GLN A 252 -28.94 -16.57 -6.44
C GLN A 252 -29.56 -16.24 -5.08
N VAL A 253 -28.75 -16.39 -4.03
CA VAL A 253 -29.11 -16.05 -2.65
C VAL A 253 -28.22 -14.90 -2.17
N VAL A 254 -28.82 -13.89 -1.56
CA VAL A 254 -28.13 -12.75 -0.93
C VAL A 254 -28.30 -12.90 0.57
N LEU A 255 -27.17 -12.92 1.29
CA LEU A 255 -27.17 -12.91 2.74
C LEU A 255 -27.15 -11.45 3.23
N ASN A 256 -28.30 -10.99 3.73
CA ASN A 256 -28.39 -9.66 4.32
C ASN A 256 -27.61 -9.60 5.64
N CYS A 257 -27.04 -8.44 5.92
CA CYS A 257 -26.21 -8.18 7.10
C CYS A 257 -27.13 -7.93 8.34
N GLU A 258 -27.86 -8.95 8.85
CA GLU A 258 -28.82 -8.70 9.94
C GLU A 258 -28.30 -8.95 11.35
N GLU A 259 -27.09 -9.54 11.56
CA GLU A 259 -26.70 -9.93 12.93
C GLU A 259 -25.40 -9.33 13.49
N THR A 260 -24.64 -8.54 12.75
CA THR A 260 -23.36 -8.00 13.26
C THR A 260 -23.14 -6.50 13.08
N CYS A 261 -24.16 -5.76 12.65
CA CYS A 261 -24.04 -4.32 12.44
C CYS A 261 -24.56 -3.55 13.65
N ASN A 262 -23.69 -3.21 14.60
CA ASN A 262 -24.02 -2.32 15.74
C ASN A 262 -24.41 -0.89 15.32
N GLY A 263 -24.54 -0.61 14.03
CA GLY A 263 -24.89 0.71 13.47
C GLY A 263 -26.24 0.80 12.75
N CYS A 264 -26.89 -0.31 12.41
CA CYS A 264 -28.23 -0.28 11.84
C CYS A 264 -29.25 -0.16 12.95
N LYS A 265 -29.72 1.06 13.24
CA LYS A 265 -30.87 1.29 14.10
C LYS A 265 -32.05 0.49 13.54
N LYS A 266 -32.54 -0.49 14.31
CA LYS A 266 -33.78 -1.19 14.05
C LYS A 266 -34.89 -0.16 13.85
N LYS A 267 -35.35 0.06 12.63
CA LYS A 267 -36.68 0.62 12.36
C LYS A 267 -37.62 -0.57 12.27
N ASN A 268 -38.44 -0.66 13.31
CA ASN A 268 -39.73 -1.38 13.43
C ASN A 268 -39.87 -2.77 12.80
N GLY A 269 -39.98 -3.72 13.71
CA GLY A 269 -40.64 -5.00 13.72
C GLY A 269 -41.44 -5.43 12.51
N ASN A 270 -40.81 -5.95 11.47
CA ASN A 270 -41.47 -6.86 10.56
C ASN A 270 -40.47 -7.97 10.20
N LYS A 271 -40.83 -9.21 10.54
CA LYS A 271 -40.17 -10.43 10.11
C LYS A 271 -40.03 -10.42 8.60
N TRP A 272 -38.79 -10.21 8.11
CA TRP A 272 -38.52 -10.31 6.68
C TRP A 272 -38.56 -11.79 6.29
N ASN A 273 -39.65 -12.17 5.59
CA ASN A 273 -39.73 -13.41 4.84
C ASN A 273 -38.60 -13.48 3.80
N ARG A 274 -37.89 -14.61 3.78
CA ARG A 274 -36.92 -14.93 2.74
C ARG A 274 -37.60 -14.80 1.39
N ARG A 275 -37.45 -13.67 0.69
CA ARG A 275 -37.87 -13.52 -0.69
C ARG A 275 -36.82 -14.15 -1.58
N ILE A 276 -37.11 -15.33 -2.11
CA ILE A 276 -36.44 -15.94 -3.23
C ILE A 276 -36.75 -15.07 -4.47
N TRP A 277 -35.77 -14.29 -4.92
CA TRP A 277 -35.91 -13.56 -6.17
C TRP A 277 -35.50 -14.47 -7.31
N LYS A 278 -36.45 -15.00 -8.06
CA LYS A 278 -36.22 -15.64 -9.35
C LYS A 278 -35.89 -14.55 -10.37
N TYR A 279 -34.64 -14.41 -10.75
CA TYR A 279 -34.27 -13.63 -11.91
C TYR A 279 -34.28 -14.51 -13.15
N LYS A 280 -35.30 -14.35 -13.97
CA LYS A 280 -35.30 -14.78 -15.37
C LYS A 280 -34.38 -13.84 -16.17
N ASN A 281 -33.41 -14.44 -16.86
CA ASN A 281 -32.66 -13.90 -18.01
C ASN A 281 -32.35 -12.39 -18.01
N ILE A 282 -31.13 -12.04 -17.65
CA ILE A 282 -30.47 -10.82 -18.15
C ILE A 282 -29.13 -11.24 -18.76
N SER A 283 -29.21 -11.79 -19.98
CA SER A 283 -28.15 -11.68 -20.97
C SER A 283 -28.22 -10.28 -21.58
N LYS A 284 -27.11 -9.56 -21.68
CA LYS A 284 -26.90 -8.21 -22.21
C LYS A 284 -27.00 -7.10 -21.14
N TRP A 285 -25.77 -6.68 -20.70
CA TRP A 285 -25.37 -5.29 -20.42
C TRP A 285 -24.04 -5.28 -19.67
N TRP A 286 -22.96 -5.67 -20.37
CA TRP A 286 -21.58 -5.26 -20.03
C TRP A 286 -20.74 -5.21 -21.29
N MET A 287 -21.10 -4.29 -22.17
CA MET A 287 -20.19 -3.68 -23.15
C MET A 287 -20.58 -2.19 -23.24
N PHE A 288 -19.62 -1.34 -23.19
CA PHE A 288 -19.66 0.12 -23.20
C PHE A 288 -19.67 0.82 -21.81
N LYS A 289 -18.47 1.10 -21.28
CA LYS A 289 -17.88 2.43 -21.24
C LYS A 289 -16.47 2.36 -20.70
N ILE A 290 -15.61 2.86 -21.54
CA ILE A 290 -14.20 3.24 -21.41
C ILE A 290 -14.00 4.19 -20.24
#